data_aca8fd4bbe209570c8ebb552656dacbb
#
_entry.id   aca8fd4bbe209570c8ebb552656dacbb
#
_cell.length_a   1.000
_cell.length_b   1.000
_cell.length_c   1.000
_cell.angle_alpha   90.00
_cell.angle_beta   90.00
_cell.angle_gamma   90.00
#
_symmetry.space_group_name_H-M   'P 1'
#
loop_
_entity.id
_entity.type
_entity.pdbx_description
1 polymer ?
#
loop_
_entity_poly.entity_id
_entity_poly.type
_entity_poly.pdbx_seq_one_letter_code
_entity_poly.pdbx_strand_id
1 'polypeptide(L)'
;MNVTIIRGLGATFVVALVAAASQARAFHSGGVAECGGCHSMHSPDPAGSALLVGTTHSSTCLECHAQAGRSSYHVKTPTADMAAGVPPVNLTPGGDFGWLEKDYVFVVSGSTVHEPGREHGHNVVAPDFGLSADPSNATSPGGSFAAAELSCVSCHDMHGQYRRLSSGSVVRGGYYGQLGGAFGATAPIVGSGSYSTSTNPIAGQAVGVYRLLWGAGATVGPVTFGGVPAAVAPATYNRSEVTSQTRVSYGVGSRDGFENWGTWCATCHDGMHSRGAGVHPIDRQVGGNRLVYNNYVSSGDLSADFTGDHAAQGPYLSLVPILKNDQGWAALRVYAAAGATTSTELSGADPQDNVSCLSCHRAHASGFPFMLRWQMEGEFITVADTLAEGYQAIWPGIDNGAPPEFARGRTELEQRTAYYERPAAAFGIYQRSLCNKCHGHD
;
A
#
# COMPACT_ATOMS: atom_id res chain seq x y z
N MET A 1 -25.06 53.05 60.71
CA MET A 1 -24.78 52.94 59.25
C MET A 1 -24.26 51.52 59.01
N ASN A 2 -25.17 50.61 58.66
CA ASN A 2 -24.82 49.21 58.40
C ASN A 2 -24.61 49.03 56.93
N VAL A 3 -23.42 48.55 56.51
CA VAL A 3 -23.08 48.19 55.15
C VAL A 3 -23.18 46.67 55.01
N THR A 4 -24.18 46.21 54.28
CA THR A 4 -24.37 44.80 53.94
C THR A 4 -23.54 44.44 52.71
N ILE A 5 -22.59 43.52 52.87
CA ILE A 5 -21.80 42.98 51.78
C ILE A 5 -22.53 41.76 51.19
N ILE A 6 -23.02 41.89 49.97
CA ILE A 6 -23.58 40.78 49.17
C ILE A 6 -22.42 40.02 48.51
N ARG A 7 -22.21 38.78 48.93
CA ARG A 7 -21.29 37.85 48.23
C ARG A 7 -22.03 37.22 47.07
N GLY A 8 -21.61 37.56 45.83
CA GLY A 8 -22.07 36.89 44.62
C GLY A 8 -21.35 35.55 44.48
N LEU A 9 -22.12 34.46 44.40
CA LEU A 9 -21.63 33.15 43.97
C LEU A 9 -21.47 33.17 42.46
N GLY A 10 -20.22 33.16 41.99
CA GLY A 10 -19.89 32.87 40.59
C GLY A 10 -20.00 31.39 40.31
N ALA A 11 -21.02 31.00 39.59
CA ALA A 11 -21.12 29.64 39.06
C ALA A 11 -20.19 29.51 37.85
N THR A 12 -19.09 28.78 38.02
CA THR A 12 -18.17 28.43 36.93
C THR A 12 -18.76 27.27 36.14
N PHE A 13 -19.32 27.55 34.98
CA PHE A 13 -19.73 26.53 34.04
C PHE A 13 -18.45 25.93 33.38
N VAL A 14 -18.08 24.73 33.79
CA VAL A 14 -17.09 23.92 33.09
C VAL A 14 -17.80 23.27 31.90
N VAL A 15 -17.64 23.85 30.70
CA VAL A 15 -18.05 23.21 29.47
C VAL A 15 -17.01 22.11 29.19
N ALA A 16 -17.35 20.87 29.55
CA ALA A 16 -16.60 19.71 29.09
C ALA A 16 -16.80 19.55 27.57
N LEU A 17 -15.83 20.00 26.79
CA LEU A 17 -15.74 19.69 25.36
C LEU A 17 -15.44 18.19 25.26
N VAL A 18 -16.49 17.38 25.15
CA VAL A 18 -16.35 16.00 24.69
C VAL A 18 -15.95 16.08 23.21
N ALA A 19 -14.64 16.01 22.95
CA ALA A 19 -14.15 15.72 21.64
C ALA A 19 -14.67 14.34 21.26
N ALA A 20 -15.81 14.29 20.58
CA ALA A 20 -16.25 13.11 19.87
C ALA A 20 -15.16 12.84 18.82
N ALA A 21 -14.24 11.92 19.16
CA ALA A 21 -13.38 11.32 18.16
C ALA A 21 -14.33 10.76 17.11
N SER A 22 -14.43 11.47 15.98
CA SER A 22 -15.11 10.97 14.80
C SER A 22 -14.39 9.67 14.45
N GLN A 23 -15.01 8.54 14.82
CA GLN A 23 -14.57 7.25 14.33
C GLN A 23 -14.49 7.43 12.83
N ALA A 24 -13.30 7.30 12.28
CA ALA A 24 -13.10 7.30 10.85
C ALA A 24 -13.97 6.16 10.31
N ARG A 25 -15.17 6.52 9.86
CA ARG A 25 -16.08 5.58 9.21
C ARG A 25 -15.45 5.28 7.87
N ALA A 26 -14.62 4.27 7.90
CA ALA A 26 -13.89 3.83 6.75
C ALA A 26 -14.84 3.13 5.80
N PHE A 27 -14.68 3.44 4.54
CA PHE A 27 -15.03 2.63 3.40
C PHE A 27 -16.52 2.31 3.22
N HIS A 28 -17.20 3.08 2.37
CA HIS A 28 -18.54 2.81 1.83
C HIS A 28 -19.64 2.53 2.86
N SER A 29 -19.53 3.03 4.09
CA SER A 29 -20.59 2.92 5.08
C SER A 29 -20.98 4.31 5.63
N GLY A 30 -22.25 4.48 5.91
CA GLY A 30 -22.76 5.65 6.62
C GLY A 30 -23.08 6.88 5.76
N GLY A 31 -23.63 6.71 4.59
CA GLY A 31 -24.29 7.76 3.81
C GLY A 31 -23.41 8.48 2.79
N VAL A 32 -22.09 8.31 2.80
CA VAL A 32 -21.19 9.02 1.86
C VAL A 32 -21.00 8.23 0.55
N ALA A 33 -21.13 6.92 0.58
CA ALA A 33 -21.05 6.06 -0.59
C ALA A 33 -22.07 4.92 -0.47
N GLU A 34 -23.32 5.26 -0.27
CA GLU A 34 -24.42 4.35 -0.47
C GLU A 34 -24.59 4.05 -1.97
N CYS A 35 -25.49 3.16 -2.32
CA CYS A 35 -25.66 2.69 -3.72
C CYS A 35 -25.61 3.83 -4.75
N GLY A 36 -26.27 4.96 -4.46
CA GLY A 36 -26.31 6.14 -5.34
C GLY A 36 -24.99 6.89 -5.48
N GLY A 37 -23.98 6.60 -4.67
CA GLY A 37 -22.64 7.17 -4.84
C GLY A 37 -21.85 6.53 -5.99
N CYS A 38 -22.20 5.31 -6.34
CA CYS A 38 -21.56 4.54 -7.42
C CYS A 38 -22.50 4.25 -8.57
N HIS A 39 -23.83 4.15 -8.30
CA HIS A 39 -24.84 3.80 -9.28
C HIS A 39 -25.76 4.97 -9.60
N SER A 40 -26.12 5.12 -10.87
CA SER A 40 -27.06 6.12 -11.36
C SER A 40 -27.96 5.54 -12.44
N MET A 41 -29.25 5.88 -12.39
CA MET A 41 -30.20 5.51 -13.47
C MET A 41 -29.92 6.25 -14.79
N HIS A 42 -29.13 7.32 -14.74
CA HIS A 42 -28.68 8.10 -15.90
C HIS A 42 -27.17 7.96 -16.06
N SER A 43 -26.69 6.72 -16.14
CA SER A 43 -25.29 6.39 -16.24
C SER A 43 -24.65 6.90 -17.52
N PRO A 44 -23.43 7.44 -17.48
CA PRO A 44 -22.59 7.67 -18.64
C PRO A 44 -21.98 6.39 -19.22
N ASP A 45 -22.11 5.24 -18.54
CA ASP A 45 -21.59 3.96 -19.00
C ASP A 45 -22.25 3.55 -20.32
N PRO A 46 -21.51 3.54 -21.45
CA PRO A 46 -22.06 3.20 -22.75
C PRO A 46 -22.50 1.74 -22.85
N ALA A 47 -22.00 0.86 -22.01
CA ALA A 47 -22.42 -0.53 -21.94
C ALA A 47 -23.71 -0.71 -21.12
N GLY A 48 -24.07 0.26 -20.29
CA GLY A 48 -25.34 0.31 -19.56
C GLY A 48 -25.60 -0.82 -18.56
N SER A 49 -24.62 -1.72 -18.37
CA SER A 49 -24.83 -2.97 -17.65
C SER A 49 -24.83 -2.82 -16.14
N ALA A 50 -24.13 -1.82 -15.61
CA ALA A 50 -23.97 -1.61 -14.18
C ALA A 50 -24.55 -0.29 -13.67
N LEU A 51 -25.04 0.58 -14.55
CA LEU A 51 -25.59 1.91 -14.21
C LEU A 51 -24.61 2.72 -13.33
N LEU A 52 -23.32 2.74 -13.68
CA LEU A 52 -22.28 3.42 -12.91
C LEU A 52 -22.29 4.93 -13.17
N VAL A 53 -21.79 5.70 -12.21
CA VAL A 53 -21.62 7.15 -12.35
C VAL A 53 -20.42 7.52 -13.22
N GLY A 54 -19.38 6.70 -13.30
CA GLY A 54 -18.22 6.82 -14.20
C GLY A 54 -18.36 5.94 -15.44
N THR A 55 -17.52 6.18 -16.45
CA THR A 55 -17.51 5.38 -17.69
C THR A 55 -17.03 3.95 -17.53
N THR A 56 -16.28 3.67 -16.45
CA THR A 56 -15.80 2.35 -16.07
C THR A 56 -15.90 2.15 -14.55
N HIS A 57 -15.67 0.92 -14.08
CA HIS A 57 -15.56 0.66 -12.64
C HIS A 57 -14.48 1.50 -11.98
N SER A 58 -13.29 1.58 -12.59
CA SER A 58 -12.19 2.38 -12.04
C SER A 58 -12.50 3.87 -12.07
N SER A 59 -13.09 4.38 -13.15
CA SER A 59 -13.54 5.78 -13.24
C SER A 59 -14.52 6.10 -12.10
N THR A 60 -15.50 5.23 -11.86
CA THR A 60 -16.45 5.39 -10.74
C THR A 60 -15.73 5.47 -9.38
N CYS A 61 -14.72 4.63 -9.13
CA CYS A 61 -13.97 4.67 -7.88
C CYS A 61 -13.16 5.97 -7.77
N LEU A 62 -12.54 6.41 -8.84
CA LEU A 62 -11.66 7.59 -8.85
C LEU A 62 -12.42 8.92 -8.72
N GLU A 63 -13.73 8.97 -8.96
CA GLU A 63 -14.56 10.13 -8.60
C GLU A 63 -14.41 10.54 -7.13
N CYS A 64 -14.11 9.57 -6.27
CA CYS A 64 -13.88 9.81 -4.86
C CYS A 64 -12.39 9.64 -4.47
N HIS A 65 -11.67 8.72 -5.13
CA HIS A 65 -10.34 8.31 -4.72
C HIS A 65 -9.19 8.94 -5.54
N ALA A 66 -9.47 9.79 -6.52
CA ALA A 66 -8.46 10.71 -7.04
C ALA A 66 -8.26 11.90 -6.09
N GLN A 67 -7.12 12.59 -6.15
CA GLN A 67 -6.70 13.67 -5.23
C GLN A 67 -7.77 14.74 -5.31
N ALA A 68 -8.43 15.28 -5.83
CA ALA A 68 -9.53 16.26 -5.74
C ALA A 68 -10.89 15.61 -5.44
N GLY A 69 -10.93 14.31 -5.23
CA GLY A 69 -12.15 13.56 -5.00
C GLY A 69 -12.76 13.76 -3.61
N ARG A 70 -13.93 13.18 -3.40
CA ARG A 70 -14.74 13.36 -2.19
C ARG A 70 -14.24 12.58 -0.97
N SER A 71 -13.33 11.62 -1.19
CA SER A 71 -12.73 10.80 -0.12
C SER A 71 -11.57 11.53 0.55
N SER A 72 -11.21 11.09 1.73
CA SER A 72 -9.95 11.45 2.39
C SER A 72 -8.81 10.45 2.12
N TYR A 73 -9.05 9.43 1.31
CA TYR A 73 -8.08 8.42 0.91
C TYR A 73 -7.94 8.44 -0.61
N HIS A 74 -6.82 8.95 -1.07
CA HIS A 74 -6.55 9.11 -2.47
C HIS A 74 -5.46 8.17 -2.95
N VAL A 75 -5.57 7.71 -4.19
CA VAL A 75 -4.64 6.76 -4.84
C VAL A 75 -4.23 7.22 -6.24
N LYS A 76 -4.68 8.39 -6.68
CA LYS A 76 -4.35 8.97 -7.98
C LYS A 76 -4.16 10.49 -7.85
N THR A 77 -2.98 10.97 -8.16
CA THR A 77 -2.71 12.39 -8.33
C THR A 77 -3.18 12.82 -9.73
N PRO A 78 -3.93 13.94 -9.87
CA PRO A 78 -4.35 14.43 -11.17
C PRO A 78 -3.17 14.73 -12.09
N THR A 79 -3.32 14.46 -13.37
CA THR A 79 -2.31 14.75 -14.40
C THR A 79 -1.87 16.22 -14.39
N ALA A 80 -2.82 17.13 -14.17
CA ALA A 80 -2.57 18.57 -14.13
C ALA A 80 -1.63 19.00 -12.99
N ASP A 81 -1.54 18.21 -11.93
CA ASP A 81 -0.70 18.49 -10.75
C ASP A 81 0.69 17.85 -10.87
N MET A 82 0.96 17.13 -11.96
CA MET A 82 2.20 16.40 -12.18
C MET A 82 2.99 16.93 -13.38
N ALA A 83 3.37 18.19 -13.32
CA ALA A 83 4.30 18.76 -14.30
C ALA A 83 5.63 17.98 -14.36
N ALA A 84 6.46 18.24 -15.35
CA ALA A 84 7.79 17.63 -15.44
C ALA A 84 8.57 17.89 -14.14
N GLY A 85 9.16 16.85 -13.56
CA GLY A 85 9.88 16.89 -12.29
C GLY A 85 9.00 16.95 -11.03
N VAL A 86 7.68 16.99 -11.15
CA VAL A 86 6.75 16.96 -10.01
C VAL A 86 6.15 15.57 -9.85
N PRO A 87 6.43 14.85 -8.75
CA PRO A 87 5.93 13.50 -8.52
C PRO A 87 4.46 13.47 -8.13
N PRO A 88 3.81 12.29 -8.20
CA PRO A 88 2.56 12.04 -7.52
C PRO A 88 2.68 12.20 -6.00
N VAL A 89 1.59 12.64 -5.33
CA VAL A 89 1.66 13.04 -3.92
C VAL A 89 1.11 12.02 -2.92
N ASN A 90 0.43 10.96 -3.38
CA ASN A 90 -0.21 10.01 -2.49
C ASN A 90 0.74 8.86 -2.13
N LEU A 91 1.31 8.92 -0.94
CA LEU A 91 2.28 7.94 -0.42
C LEU A 91 1.56 6.79 0.31
N THR A 92 0.53 6.23 -0.31
CA THR A 92 -0.26 5.13 0.27
C THR A 92 0.50 3.80 0.22
N PRO A 93 0.12 2.79 1.02
CA PRO A 93 0.75 1.47 0.96
C PRO A 93 0.79 0.84 -0.43
N GLY A 94 -0.29 1.03 -1.20
CA GLY A 94 -0.37 0.53 -2.58
C GLY A 94 0.35 1.38 -3.61
N GLY A 95 0.64 2.64 -3.29
CA GLY A 95 1.19 3.62 -4.23
C GLY A 95 0.13 4.51 -4.88
N ASP A 96 0.59 5.32 -5.83
CA ASP A 96 -0.21 6.32 -6.55
C ASP A 96 -0.21 6.00 -8.04
N PHE A 97 -1.38 5.83 -8.64
CA PHE A 97 -1.54 5.58 -10.07
C PHE A 97 -1.03 6.72 -10.97
N GLY A 98 -0.73 7.90 -10.41
CA GLY A 98 -0.07 8.98 -11.14
C GLY A 98 1.31 8.61 -11.70
N TRP A 99 1.99 7.64 -11.09
CA TRP A 99 3.26 7.13 -11.62
C TRP A 99 3.11 6.46 -12.99
N LEU A 100 1.93 5.97 -13.36
CA LEU A 100 1.66 5.42 -14.70
C LEU A 100 1.76 6.46 -15.83
N GLU A 101 1.74 7.73 -15.50
CA GLU A 101 1.81 8.84 -16.44
C GLU A 101 3.21 9.51 -16.49
N LYS A 102 4.18 8.97 -15.74
CA LYS A 102 5.55 9.50 -15.64
C LYS A 102 6.50 8.69 -16.52
N ASP A 103 6.80 9.22 -17.69
CA ASP A 103 7.82 8.68 -18.60
C ASP A 103 9.18 9.29 -18.31
N TYR A 104 10.23 8.48 -18.31
CA TYR A 104 11.60 8.94 -18.12
C TYR A 104 12.46 8.56 -19.33
N VAL A 105 13.31 9.51 -19.75
CA VAL A 105 14.30 9.31 -20.82
C VAL A 105 15.64 9.79 -20.31
N PHE A 106 16.63 8.93 -20.38
CA PHE A 106 17.98 9.22 -19.86
C PHE A 106 19.04 8.44 -20.64
N VAL A 107 20.31 8.73 -20.41
CA VAL A 107 21.42 8.09 -21.11
C VAL A 107 22.26 7.32 -20.11
N VAL A 108 22.49 6.03 -20.37
CA VAL A 108 23.41 5.18 -19.59
C VAL A 108 24.43 4.56 -20.55
N SER A 109 25.71 4.72 -20.25
CA SER A 109 26.80 4.18 -21.07
C SER A 109 26.69 4.53 -22.57
N GLY A 110 26.21 5.75 -22.86
CA GLY A 110 26.03 6.23 -24.24
C GLY A 110 24.77 5.76 -24.95
N SER A 111 23.96 4.92 -24.32
CA SER A 111 22.68 4.44 -24.86
C SER A 111 21.51 5.19 -24.23
N THR A 112 20.55 5.61 -25.07
CA THR A 112 19.30 6.20 -24.59
C THR A 112 18.38 5.10 -24.06
N VAL A 113 17.94 5.25 -22.83
CA VAL A 113 16.96 4.38 -22.16
C VAL A 113 15.62 5.12 -22.09
N HIS A 114 14.57 4.41 -22.44
CA HIS A 114 13.18 4.87 -22.26
C HIS A 114 12.52 3.99 -21.20
N GLU A 115 12.04 4.62 -20.17
CA GLU A 115 11.30 4.01 -19.08
C GLU A 115 9.89 4.57 -19.09
N PRO A 116 8.94 3.89 -19.72
CA PRO A 116 7.58 4.39 -19.85
C PRO A 116 6.79 4.19 -18.54
N GLY A 117 5.97 5.16 -18.19
CA GLY A 117 5.16 5.15 -16.95
C GLY A 117 4.27 3.91 -16.82
N ARG A 118 3.79 3.35 -17.93
CA ARG A 118 2.99 2.10 -17.92
C ARG A 118 3.70 0.91 -17.24
N GLU A 119 5.02 0.93 -17.14
CA GLU A 119 5.79 -0.12 -16.45
C GLU A 119 5.81 0.06 -14.93
N HIS A 120 5.32 1.19 -14.43
CA HIS A 120 5.36 1.54 -13.02
C HIS A 120 4.22 0.94 -12.20
N GLY A 121 3.25 0.28 -12.78
CA GLY A 121 2.11 -0.19 -12.01
C GLY A 121 1.10 -1.04 -12.75
N HIS A 122 0.02 -1.35 -12.04
CA HIS A 122 -1.17 -1.95 -12.62
C HIS A 122 -1.93 -0.91 -13.45
N ASN A 123 -1.99 -1.10 -14.75
CA ASN A 123 -2.64 -0.20 -15.70
C ASN A 123 -4.16 -0.39 -15.67
N VAL A 124 -4.80 0.12 -14.60
CA VAL A 124 -6.26 0.06 -14.45
C VAL A 124 -6.95 0.92 -15.50
N VAL A 125 -8.03 0.41 -16.08
CA VAL A 125 -8.76 1.13 -17.13
C VAL A 125 -9.70 2.17 -16.52
N ALA A 126 -9.32 3.44 -16.64
CA ALA A 126 -10.06 4.59 -16.15
C ALA A 126 -9.88 5.80 -17.09
N PRO A 127 -10.52 5.79 -18.27
CA PRO A 127 -10.30 6.82 -19.31
C PRO A 127 -10.66 8.22 -18.84
N ASP A 128 -11.64 8.37 -17.93
CA ASP A 128 -12.03 9.67 -17.36
C ASP A 128 -10.88 10.31 -16.54
N PHE A 129 -9.87 9.53 -16.20
CA PHE A 129 -8.71 9.93 -15.40
C PHE A 129 -7.38 9.72 -16.14
N GLY A 130 -7.40 9.57 -17.46
CA GLY A 130 -6.20 9.42 -18.29
C GLY A 130 -5.53 8.05 -18.22
N LEU A 131 -6.14 7.06 -17.55
CA LEU A 131 -5.58 5.72 -17.39
C LEU A 131 -6.17 4.74 -18.41
N SER A 132 -5.29 3.96 -19.06
CA SER A 132 -5.64 2.98 -20.07
C SER A 132 -4.97 1.63 -19.80
N ALA A 133 -5.48 0.58 -20.44
CA ALA A 133 -4.85 -0.73 -20.39
C ALA A 133 -3.39 -0.68 -20.90
N ASP A 134 -2.55 -1.57 -20.38
CA ASP A 134 -1.17 -1.73 -20.85
C ASP A 134 -1.16 -2.11 -22.34
N PRO A 135 -0.58 -1.30 -23.21
CA PRO A 135 -0.50 -1.62 -24.64
C PRO A 135 0.53 -2.70 -24.97
N SER A 136 1.44 -3.01 -24.05
CA SER A 136 2.54 -3.95 -24.25
C SER A 136 2.23 -5.36 -23.76
N ASN A 137 1.38 -5.47 -22.75
CA ASN A 137 0.97 -6.74 -22.16
C ASN A 137 -0.54 -6.95 -22.32
N ALA A 138 -0.93 -7.90 -23.18
CA ALA A 138 -2.33 -8.22 -23.38
C ALA A 138 -2.97 -8.91 -22.17
N THR A 139 -2.14 -9.60 -21.38
CA THR A 139 -2.56 -10.31 -20.16
C THR A 139 -1.60 -10.01 -19.02
N SER A 140 -2.02 -10.35 -17.78
CA SER A 140 -1.15 -10.28 -16.60
C SER A 140 0.15 -11.05 -16.85
N PRO A 141 1.33 -10.50 -16.49
CA PRO A 141 2.59 -11.21 -16.60
C PRO A 141 2.55 -12.57 -15.90
N GLY A 142 2.87 -13.63 -16.65
CA GLY A 142 2.81 -15.00 -16.14
C GLY A 142 1.41 -15.55 -15.92
N GLY A 143 0.36 -14.88 -16.36
CA GLY A 143 -1.03 -15.30 -16.16
C GLY A 143 -1.92 -15.08 -17.39
N SER A 144 -3.23 -15.22 -17.18
CA SER A 144 -4.22 -15.15 -18.26
C SER A 144 -5.25 -14.01 -18.08
N PHE A 145 -5.15 -13.22 -17.03
CA PHE A 145 -6.09 -12.12 -16.81
C PHE A 145 -5.86 -11.02 -17.85
N ALA A 146 -6.92 -10.65 -18.57
CA ALA A 146 -6.82 -9.66 -19.65
C ALA A 146 -6.50 -8.25 -19.12
N ALA A 147 -5.46 -7.62 -19.65
CA ALA A 147 -5.06 -6.26 -19.23
C ALA A 147 -6.18 -5.23 -19.50
N ALA A 148 -6.95 -5.41 -20.57
CA ALA A 148 -8.08 -4.54 -20.90
C ALA A 148 -9.25 -4.61 -19.90
N GLU A 149 -9.30 -5.64 -19.06
CA GLU A 149 -10.33 -5.81 -18.02
C GLU A 149 -9.84 -5.39 -16.62
N LEU A 150 -8.56 -4.99 -16.50
CA LEU A 150 -8.00 -4.64 -15.21
C LEU A 150 -8.64 -3.36 -14.67
N SER A 151 -9.20 -3.47 -13.48
CA SER A 151 -9.90 -2.37 -12.82
C SER A 151 -9.75 -2.47 -11.30
N CYS A 152 -10.19 -1.44 -10.57
CA CYS A 152 -10.21 -1.48 -9.11
C CYS A 152 -10.96 -2.70 -8.57
N VAL A 153 -12.06 -3.07 -9.24
CA VAL A 153 -12.88 -4.23 -8.85
C VAL A 153 -12.25 -5.57 -9.21
N SER A 154 -11.14 -5.59 -9.94
CA SER A 154 -10.38 -6.84 -10.14
C SER A 154 -9.75 -7.33 -8.83
N CYS A 155 -9.50 -6.43 -7.88
CA CYS A 155 -8.88 -6.72 -6.58
C CYS A 155 -9.81 -6.46 -5.39
N HIS A 156 -10.69 -5.45 -5.49
CA HIS A 156 -11.53 -4.99 -4.40
C HIS A 156 -12.99 -5.38 -4.58
N ASP A 157 -13.58 -5.91 -3.51
CA ASP A 157 -15.02 -6.16 -3.39
C ASP A 157 -15.71 -4.94 -2.75
N MET A 158 -16.19 -4.02 -3.55
CA MET A 158 -16.82 -2.80 -3.05
C MET A 158 -18.14 -3.07 -2.29
N HIS A 159 -18.75 -4.23 -2.45
CA HIS A 159 -19.97 -4.61 -1.73
C HIS A 159 -19.69 -5.28 -0.38
N GLY A 160 -18.41 -5.58 -0.08
CA GLY A 160 -18.00 -6.10 1.23
C GLY A 160 -18.59 -7.47 1.54
N GLN A 161 -18.64 -8.39 0.58
CA GLN A 161 -19.14 -9.76 0.79
C GLN A 161 -18.28 -10.55 1.76
N TYR A 162 -16.97 -10.28 1.79
CA TYR A 162 -16.03 -10.95 2.68
C TYR A 162 -15.94 -10.20 4.01
N ARG A 163 -16.23 -10.93 5.09
CA ARG A 163 -16.39 -10.33 6.41
C ARG A 163 -15.72 -11.16 7.48
N ARG A 164 -15.14 -10.46 8.43
CA ARG A 164 -14.55 -11.05 9.63
C ARG A 164 -15.58 -11.06 10.76
N LEU A 165 -15.75 -12.23 11.35
CA LEU A 165 -16.64 -12.47 12.50
C LEU A 165 -15.94 -12.17 13.84
N SER A 166 -16.69 -12.22 14.92
CA SER A 166 -16.17 -12.10 16.29
C SER A 166 -15.13 -13.16 16.65
N SER A 167 -15.19 -14.34 16.02
CA SER A 167 -14.18 -15.41 16.12
C SER A 167 -12.85 -15.07 15.49
N GLY A 168 -12.78 -14.03 14.64
CA GLY A 168 -11.64 -13.73 13.78
C GLY A 168 -11.72 -14.37 12.39
N SER A 169 -12.60 -15.38 12.20
CA SER A 169 -12.75 -16.08 10.93
C SER A 169 -13.34 -15.19 9.86
N VAL A 170 -12.87 -15.36 8.61
CA VAL A 170 -13.44 -14.71 7.44
C VAL A 170 -14.49 -15.63 6.80
N VAL A 171 -15.61 -15.04 6.47
CA VAL A 171 -16.71 -15.72 5.79
C VAL A 171 -17.21 -14.88 4.62
N ARG A 172 -17.81 -15.51 3.62
CA ARG A 172 -18.52 -14.85 2.54
C ARG A 172 -19.97 -14.63 2.92
N GLY A 173 -20.46 -13.39 2.84
CA GLY A 173 -21.77 -12.98 3.34
C GLY A 173 -22.94 -13.15 2.39
N GLY A 174 -22.81 -13.76 1.26
CA GLY A 174 -23.91 -13.87 0.29
C GLY A 174 -24.22 -12.57 -0.45
N TYR A 175 -25.29 -12.60 -1.25
CA TYR A 175 -25.69 -11.48 -2.10
C TYR A 175 -26.40 -10.38 -1.32
N TYR A 176 -26.59 -9.23 -1.97
CA TYR A 176 -27.39 -8.12 -1.46
C TYR A 176 -28.74 -8.59 -0.94
N GLY A 177 -29.06 -8.22 0.28
CA GLY A 177 -30.30 -8.64 0.96
C GLY A 177 -30.29 -10.06 1.53
N GLN A 178 -29.27 -10.88 1.29
CA GLN A 178 -29.13 -12.22 1.86
C GLN A 178 -28.16 -12.23 3.04
N LEU A 179 -28.46 -11.44 4.04
CA LEU A 179 -27.63 -11.29 5.22
C LEU A 179 -28.22 -12.06 6.40
N GLY A 180 -28.61 -13.28 6.15
CA GLY A 180 -29.01 -14.21 7.19
C GLY A 180 -27.83 -14.92 7.82
N GLY A 181 -28.05 -15.66 8.89
CA GLY A 181 -27.05 -16.53 9.52
C GLY A 181 -26.16 -15.79 10.51
N ALA A 182 -24.84 -16.02 10.42
CA ALA A 182 -23.90 -15.64 11.48
C ALA A 182 -23.76 -14.14 11.77
N PHE A 183 -24.20 -13.26 10.88
CA PHE A 183 -24.05 -11.80 11.03
C PHE A 183 -25.33 -10.98 10.87
N GLY A 184 -26.48 -11.63 10.96
CA GLY A 184 -27.77 -10.93 10.94
C GLY A 184 -28.01 -10.08 9.69
N ALA A 185 -28.95 -9.15 9.79
CA ALA A 185 -29.32 -8.24 8.69
C ALA A 185 -28.41 -6.99 8.68
N THR A 186 -27.19 -7.14 8.22
CA THR A 186 -26.29 -5.97 8.00
C THR A 186 -26.37 -5.51 6.55
N ALA A 187 -26.14 -4.21 6.32
CA ALA A 187 -26.06 -3.69 4.96
C ALA A 187 -24.98 -4.45 4.15
N PRO A 188 -25.13 -4.62 2.86
CA PRO A 188 -24.14 -5.28 2.01
C PRO A 188 -22.81 -4.55 2.03
N ILE A 189 -22.86 -3.22 2.02
CA ILE A 189 -21.67 -2.38 2.11
C ILE A 189 -21.32 -2.20 3.58
N VAL A 190 -20.10 -2.58 3.95
CA VAL A 190 -19.59 -2.49 5.32
C VAL A 190 -18.26 -1.77 5.35
N GLY A 191 -17.97 -1.11 6.45
CA GLY A 191 -16.65 -0.55 6.68
C GLY A 191 -15.59 -1.63 6.81
N SER A 192 -14.38 -1.40 6.30
CA SER A 192 -13.25 -2.27 6.59
C SER A 192 -12.97 -2.26 8.11
N GLY A 193 -12.93 -3.41 8.72
CA GLY A 193 -12.61 -3.57 10.14
C GLY A 193 -11.16 -3.97 10.40
N SER A 194 -10.28 -3.84 9.40
CA SER A 194 -8.89 -4.32 9.49
C SER A 194 -7.89 -3.19 9.77
N TYR A 195 -8.11 -2.45 10.82
CA TYR A 195 -7.12 -1.52 11.36
C TYR A 195 -6.97 -1.72 12.88
N SER A 196 -5.86 -1.29 13.45
CA SER A 196 -5.45 -1.64 14.82
C SER A 196 -6.44 -1.20 15.89
N THR A 197 -7.18 -0.12 15.66
CA THR A 197 -8.23 0.39 16.56
C THR A 197 -9.61 -0.20 16.30
N SER A 198 -9.77 -1.07 15.29
CA SER A 198 -11.04 -1.74 15.04
C SER A 198 -11.41 -2.60 16.25
N THR A 199 -12.65 -2.46 16.70
CA THR A 199 -13.21 -3.39 17.68
C THR A 199 -13.53 -4.72 17.01
N ASN A 200 -13.44 -5.81 17.78
CA ASN A 200 -14.01 -7.06 17.32
C ASN A 200 -15.52 -6.90 17.19
N PRO A 201 -16.14 -7.40 16.13
CA PRO A 201 -17.57 -7.48 16.06
C PRO A 201 -18.08 -8.39 17.20
N ILE A 202 -19.20 -8.06 17.79
CA ILE A 202 -19.87 -8.94 18.75
C ILE A 202 -20.53 -10.13 18.03
N ALA A 203 -20.92 -11.16 18.78
CA ALA A 203 -21.63 -12.29 18.22
C ALA A 203 -22.86 -11.83 17.42
N GLY A 204 -23.02 -12.34 16.21
CA GLY A 204 -24.07 -11.91 15.27
C GLY A 204 -23.76 -10.68 14.43
N GLN A 205 -22.58 -10.08 14.59
CA GLN A 205 -22.10 -8.96 13.78
C GLN A 205 -20.86 -9.37 12.99
N ALA A 206 -20.55 -8.60 11.93
CA ALA A 206 -19.37 -8.76 11.10
C ALA A 206 -18.86 -7.41 10.61
N VAL A 207 -17.57 -7.34 10.26
CA VAL A 207 -16.90 -6.18 9.66
C VAL A 207 -16.22 -6.60 8.38
N GLY A 208 -15.95 -5.65 7.48
CA GLY A 208 -15.22 -5.93 6.25
C GLY A 208 -13.76 -6.34 6.52
N VAL A 209 -13.20 -7.09 5.59
CA VAL A 209 -11.79 -7.48 5.58
C VAL A 209 -10.88 -6.31 5.18
N TYR A 210 -9.57 -6.51 5.25
CA TYR A 210 -8.58 -5.49 4.87
C TYR A 210 -8.86 -4.97 3.47
N ARG A 211 -9.07 -3.65 3.38
CA ARG A 211 -9.33 -2.93 2.11
C ARG A 211 -10.44 -3.56 1.25
N LEU A 212 -11.34 -4.33 1.82
CA LEU A 212 -12.39 -5.07 1.11
C LEU A 212 -11.84 -5.86 -0.09
N LEU A 213 -10.77 -6.61 0.11
CA LEU A 213 -10.19 -7.45 -0.93
C LEU A 213 -11.02 -8.71 -1.16
N TRP A 214 -10.95 -9.23 -2.39
CA TRP A 214 -11.61 -10.48 -2.76
C TRP A 214 -11.07 -11.67 -1.95
N GLY A 215 -11.90 -12.67 -1.75
CA GLY A 215 -11.59 -13.87 -0.99
C GLY A 215 -12.17 -15.14 -1.63
N ALA A 216 -12.18 -16.22 -0.85
CA ALA A 216 -12.49 -17.57 -1.32
C ALA A 216 -13.75 -17.67 -2.17
N GLY A 217 -13.60 -18.24 -3.39
CA GLY A 217 -14.69 -18.46 -4.32
C GLY A 217 -15.17 -17.21 -5.06
N ALA A 218 -14.51 -16.05 -4.94
CA ALA A 218 -14.74 -14.93 -5.84
C ALA A 218 -14.12 -15.24 -7.20
N THR A 219 -14.89 -15.05 -8.25
CA THR A 219 -14.42 -15.18 -9.63
C THR A 219 -14.44 -13.81 -10.29
N VAL A 220 -13.31 -13.40 -10.87
CA VAL A 220 -13.15 -12.14 -11.59
C VAL A 220 -12.48 -12.47 -12.93
N GLY A 221 -13.20 -12.26 -14.04
CA GLY A 221 -12.75 -12.74 -15.33
C GLY A 221 -12.47 -14.26 -15.28
N PRO A 222 -11.30 -14.73 -15.72
CA PRO A 222 -10.96 -16.14 -15.74
C PRO A 222 -10.44 -16.70 -14.40
N VAL A 223 -10.25 -15.87 -13.39
CA VAL A 223 -9.53 -16.23 -12.15
C VAL A 223 -10.46 -16.36 -10.95
N THR A 224 -10.09 -17.22 -9.99
CA THR A 224 -10.85 -17.46 -8.77
C THR A 224 -9.92 -17.37 -7.56
N PHE A 225 -10.28 -16.54 -6.58
CA PHE A 225 -9.52 -16.32 -5.36
C PHE A 225 -9.71 -17.46 -4.36
N GLY A 226 -8.63 -17.85 -3.67
CA GLY A 226 -8.64 -18.92 -2.66
C GLY A 226 -8.97 -18.44 -1.25
N GLY A 227 -8.65 -17.21 -0.91
CA GLY A 227 -8.87 -16.61 0.42
C GLY A 227 -8.72 -15.10 0.40
N VAL A 228 -8.83 -14.49 1.57
CA VAL A 228 -8.58 -13.06 1.77
C VAL A 228 -7.15 -12.87 2.26
N PRO A 229 -6.35 -11.94 1.71
CA PRO A 229 -5.00 -11.73 2.21
C PRO A 229 -5.00 -11.13 3.62
N ALA A 230 -4.14 -11.67 4.48
CA ALA A 230 -4.07 -11.27 5.87
C ALA A 230 -3.31 -9.95 6.04
N ALA A 231 -3.99 -8.91 6.52
CA ALA A 231 -3.36 -7.64 6.86
C ALA A 231 -4.16 -6.83 7.87
N VAL A 232 -3.45 -6.00 8.64
CA VAL A 232 -4.05 -5.00 9.53
C VAL A 232 -3.35 -3.66 9.33
N ALA A 233 -4.12 -2.63 9.05
CA ALA A 233 -3.64 -1.27 8.94
C ALA A 233 -3.46 -0.63 10.33
N PRO A 234 -2.60 0.40 10.48
CA PRO A 234 -2.46 1.14 11.73
C PRO A 234 -3.73 1.95 12.06
N ALA A 235 -3.74 2.55 13.26
CA ALA A 235 -4.89 3.27 13.82
C ALA A 235 -5.41 4.40 12.90
N THR A 236 -4.54 5.06 12.19
CA THR A 236 -4.86 6.16 11.26
C THR A 236 -5.40 5.68 9.92
N TYR A 237 -5.64 4.40 9.77
CA TYR A 237 -6.03 3.76 8.52
C TYR A 237 -4.99 3.95 7.39
N ASN A 238 -3.77 4.20 7.75
CA ASN A 238 -2.58 4.25 6.89
C ASN A 238 -2.84 4.88 5.50
N ARG A 239 -3.09 6.19 5.50
CA ARG A 239 -3.23 6.97 4.25
C ARG A 239 -1.88 7.34 3.64
N SER A 240 -0.81 7.18 4.41
CA SER A 240 0.55 7.47 4.00
C SER A 240 1.53 6.53 4.69
N GLU A 241 2.62 6.17 4.03
CA GLU A 241 3.73 5.37 4.57
C GLU A 241 5.02 6.17 4.73
N VAL A 242 4.94 7.47 4.88
CA VAL A 242 6.12 8.28 5.24
C VAL A 242 6.72 7.81 6.57
N THR A 243 7.96 8.23 6.86
CA THR A 243 8.73 7.78 8.03
C THR A 243 8.00 7.93 9.38
N SER A 244 7.16 8.95 9.51
CA SER A 244 6.39 9.22 10.73
C SER A 244 5.12 8.39 10.86
N GLN A 245 4.78 7.59 9.86
CA GLN A 245 3.56 6.79 9.85
C GLN A 245 3.84 5.35 10.25
N THR A 246 2.89 4.80 10.99
CA THR A 246 2.85 3.38 11.28
C THR A 246 2.51 2.59 10.00
N ARG A 247 2.92 1.34 9.95
CA ARG A 247 2.81 0.51 8.75
C ARG A 247 1.69 -0.50 8.84
N VAL A 248 1.27 -0.97 7.67
CA VAL A 248 0.43 -2.16 7.59
C VAL A 248 1.22 -3.36 8.04
N SER A 249 0.65 -4.14 8.95
CA SER A 249 1.16 -5.46 9.31
C SER A 249 0.55 -6.50 8.39
N TYR A 250 1.39 -7.13 7.60
CA TYR A 250 1.04 -8.21 6.68
C TYR A 250 1.31 -9.55 7.36
N GLY A 251 0.44 -10.53 7.15
CA GLY A 251 0.55 -11.87 7.71
C GLY A 251 0.61 -12.96 6.66
N VAL A 252 1.16 -14.11 7.07
CA VAL A 252 1.26 -15.29 6.20
C VAL A 252 -0.13 -15.79 5.81
N GLY A 253 -1.11 -15.74 6.71
CA GLY A 253 -2.49 -16.15 6.48
C GLY A 253 -2.61 -17.54 5.85
N SER A 254 -2.99 -18.55 6.61
CA SER A 254 -3.20 -19.90 6.07
C SER A 254 -4.36 -20.61 6.73
N ARG A 255 -5.19 -19.88 7.47
CA ARG A 255 -6.35 -20.41 8.21
C ARG A 255 -7.43 -19.35 8.39
N ASP A 256 -8.57 -19.76 8.84
CA ASP A 256 -9.71 -18.90 9.19
C ASP A 256 -10.27 -18.10 8.00
N GLY A 257 -10.05 -18.56 6.76
CA GLY A 257 -10.47 -17.88 5.53
C GLY A 257 -9.46 -16.84 5.03
N PHE A 258 -8.30 -16.74 5.69
CA PHE A 258 -7.17 -15.94 5.20
C PHE A 258 -6.26 -16.76 4.29
N GLU A 259 -5.60 -16.04 3.37
CA GLU A 259 -4.66 -16.57 2.40
C GLU A 259 -3.35 -15.76 2.43
N ASN A 260 -2.28 -16.40 2.00
CA ASN A 260 -0.99 -15.73 1.82
C ASN A 260 -1.06 -14.70 0.68
N TRP A 261 -0.37 -13.58 0.84
CA TRP A 261 -0.32 -12.52 -0.16
C TRP A 261 0.27 -12.95 -1.49
N GLY A 262 1.30 -13.79 -1.48
CA GLY A 262 1.89 -14.30 -2.71
C GLY A 262 0.91 -15.19 -3.48
N THR A 263 0.24 -16.11 -2.80
CA THR A 263 -0.81 -16.95 -3.37
C THR A 263 -1.99 -16.10 -3.89
N TRP A 264 -2.38 -15.08 -3.15
CA TRP A 264 -3.43 -14.16 -3.58
C TRP A 264 -3.06 -13.40 -4.86
N CYS A 265 -1.84 -12.89 -4.95
CA CYS A 265 -1.33 -12.26 -6.17
C CYS A 265 -1.23 -13.27 -7.33
N ALA A 266 -0.81 -14.51 -7.04
CA ALA A 266 -0.71 -15.59 -8.00
C ALA A 266 -2.04 -15.97 -8.65
N THR A 267 -3.18 -15.57 -8.07
CA THR A 267 -4.49 -15.73 -8.72
C THR A 267 -4.49 -15.13 -10.14
N CYS A 268 -3.80 -14.01 -10.36
CA CYS A 268 -3.61 -13.42 -11.69
C CYS A 268 -2.21 -13.65 -12.27
N HIS A 269 -1.22 -14.01 -11.46
CA HIS A 269 0.20 -14.12 -11.80
C HIS A 269 0.78 -15.51 -11.50
N ASP A 270 0.07 -16.59 -11.83
CA ASP A 270 0.43 -17.94 -11.40
C ASP A 270 1.80 -18.38 -11.91
N GLY A 271 2.18 -18.01 -13.12
CA GLY A 271 3.48 -18.31 -13.71
C GLY A 271 4.65 -17.58 -13.04
N MET A 272 4.39 -16.46 -12.36
CA MET A 272 5.42 -15.74 -11.60
C MET A 272 5.68 -16.38 -10.23
N HIS A 273 4.72 -17.14 -9.72
CA HIS A 273 4.77 -17.78 -8.41
C HIS A 273 5.33 -19.21 -8.46
N SER A 274 5.14 -19.92 -9.56
CA SER A 274 5.15 -21.37 -9.51
C SER A 274 6.43 -22.04 -9.97
N ARG A 275 7.42 -21.39 -10.57
CA ARG A 275 8.47 -22.20 -11.20
C ARG A 275 9.83 -21.59 -11.52
N GLY A 276 10.86 -22.36 -11.22
CA GLY A 276 12.15 -22.39 -11.90
C GLY A 276 13.29 -21.70 -11.15
N ALA A 277 14.52 -21.95 -11.62
CA ALA A 277 15.70 -21.23 -11.17
C ALA A 277 15.54 -19.75 -11.54
N GLY A 278 15.70 -18.87 -10.56
CA GLY A 278 15.59 -17.41 -10.74
C GLY A 278 14.25 -16.78 -10.36
N VAL A 279 13.26 -17.57 -9.93
CA VAL A 279 12.03 -17.01 -9.33
C VAL A 279 12.29 -16.73 -7.86
N HIS A 280 11.94 -15.55 -7.39
CA HIS A 280 12.02 -15.23 -5.96
C HIS A 280 11.22 -16.22 -5.13
N PRO A 281 11.74 -16.61 -3.96
CA PRO A 281 11.08 -17.59 -3.08
C PRO A 281 9.92 -16.94 -2.32
N ILE A 282 8.90 -16.54 -3.04
CA ILE A 282 7.68 -15.94 -2.49
C ILE A 282 6.99 -16.97 -1.61
N ASP A 283 6.44 -16.49 -0.50
CA ASP A 283 5.77 -17.32 0.53
C ASP A 283 6.72 -18.29 1.25
N ARG A 284 8.02 -18.06 1.16
CA ARG A 284 9.01 -18.80 1.91
C ARG A 284 9.55 -18.00 3.08
N GLN A 285 9.91 -18.73 4.13
CA GLN A 285 10.52 -18.17 5.33
C GLN A 285 11.83 -17.47 5.00
N VAL A 286 12.03 -16.29 5.61
CA VAL A 286 13.30 -15.56 5.53
C VAL A 286 14.46 -16.39 6.08
N GLY A 287 14.21 -17.22 7.09
CA GLY A 287 15.19 -18.14 7.66
C GLY A 287 16.47 -17.44 8.09
N GLY A 288 17.62 -17.94 7.63
CA GLY A 288 18.94 -17.38 7.93
C GLY A 288 19.16 -15.98 7.34
N ASN A 289 18.51 -15.64 6.24
CA ASN A 289 18.62 -14.30 5.62
C ASN A 289 18.06 -13.19 6.51
N ARG A 290 17.29 -13.53 7.55
CA ARG A 290 16.85 -12.54 8.55
C ARG A 290 18.00 -11.75 9.16
N LEU A 291 19.18 -12.35 9.28
CA LEU A 291 20.34 -11.66 9.86
C LEU A 291 20.82 -10.53 8.94
N VAL A 292 20.91 -10.82 7.65
CA VAL A 292 21.20 -9.79 6.64
C VAL A 292 20.09 -8.73 6.65
N TYR A 293 18.83 -9.16 6.57
CA TYR A 293 17.66 -8.27 6.58
C TYR A 293 17.66 -7.32 7.78
N ASN A 294 17.90 -7.83 8.98
CA ASN A 294 17.82 -7.05 10.21
C ASN A 294 19.01 -6.10 10.41
N ASN A 295 20.18 -6.47 9.90
CA ASN A 295 21.38 -5.67 10.03
C ASN A 295 21.60 -4.69 8.88
N TYR A 296 21.02 -4.97 7.70
CA TYR A 296 21.18 -4.14 6.52
C TYR A 296 20.23 -2.93 6.55
N VAL A 297 20.71 -1.80 7.00
CA VAL A 297 19.98 -0.53 6.95
C VAL A 297 20.67 0.44 5.99
N SER A 298 21.98 0.53 6.04
CA SER A 298 22.77 1.30 5.09
C SER A 298 24.11 0.62 4.88
N SER A 299 24.64 0.69 3.69
CA SER A 299 25.93 0.08 3.42
C SER A 299 27.06 1.08 3.34
N GLY A 300 26.90 2.36 3.29
CA GLY A 300 28.01 3.37 3.27
C GLY A 300 29.42 2.82 3.05
N ASP A 301 29.58 1.53 3.23
CA ASP A 301 30.78 0.73 3.07
C ASP A 301 30.67 -0.17 1.84
N LEU A 302 31.44 0.17 0.83
CA LEU A 302 31.54 -0.60 -0.40
C LEU A 302 32.30 -1.94 -0.22
N SER A 303 32.86 -2.20 0.98
CA SER A 303 33.52 -3.46 1.30
C SER A 303 32.54 -4.62 1.51
N ALA A 304 31.24 -4.33 1.50
CA ALA A 304 30.19 -5.30 1.76
C ALA A 304 30.17 -5.90 3.16
N ASP A 305 30.79 -5.23 4.12
CA ASP A 305 30.64 -5.57 5.53
C ASP A 305 29.37 -4.91 6.07
N PHE A 306 28.33 -5.73 6.27
CA PHE A 306 27.01 -5.29 6.74
C PHE A 306 26.88 -5.38 8.27
N THR A 307 27.97 -5.50 8.99
CA THR A 307 27.98 -5.66 10.44
C THR A 307 27.87 -4.34 11.21
N GLY A 308 27.62 -3.23 10.53
CA GLY A 308 27.39 -1.93 11.17
C GLY A 308 26.25 -1.95 12.18
N ASP A 309 26.40 -1.25 13.29
CA ASP A 309 25.38 -1.10 14.34
C ASP A 309 24.24 -0.19 13.87
N HIS A 310 23.47 -0.66 12.92
CA HIS A 310 22.29 0.03 12.41
C HIS A 310 20.99 -0.44 13.06
N ALA A 311 21.06 -1.39 13.99
CA ALA A 311 19.91 -1.89 14.74
C ALA A 311 19.17 -0.77 15.48
N ALA A 312 19.88 0.26 15.92
CA ALA A 312 19.28 1.42 16.59
C ALA A 312 18.39 2.28 15.69
N GLN A 313 18.56 2.22 14.36
CA GLN A 313 17.72 2.95 13.40
C GLN A 313 16.57 2.10 12.86
N GLY A 314 16.53 0.86 13.25
CA GLY A 314 15.49 -0.11 12.95
C GLY A 314 15.43 -0.56 11.49
N PRO A 315 15.44 -1.86 11.24
CA PRO A 315 15.31 -2.43 9.90
C PRO A 315 14.01 -2.00 9.20
N TYR A 316 13.08 -1.43 9.94
CA TYR A 316 11.79 -0.94 9.47
C TYR A 316 11.76 0.45 8.88
N LEU A 317 12.81 1.19 8.96
CA LEU A 317 13.01 2.30 8.03
C LEU A 317 13.18 1.78 6.61
N SER A 318 13.38 0.49 6.45
CA SER A 318 13.38 -0.19 5.18
C SER A 318 12.01 -0.14 4.49
N LEU A 319 12.07 0.02 3.18
CA LEU A 319 10.91 -0.01 2.30
C LEU A 319 10.46 -1.44 1.96
N VAL A 320 11.06 -2.44 2.56
CA VAL A 320 10.87 -3.88 2.28
C VAL A 320 10.06 -4.52 3.40
N PRO A 321 8.73 -4.52 3.35
CA PRO A 321 7.92 -5.22 4.34
C PRO A 321 8.05 -6.73 4.19
N ILE A 322 7.86 -7.45 5.29
CA ILE A 322 7.77 -8.91 5.33
C ILE A 322 6.43 -9.32 5.89
N LEU A 323 6.02 -10.56 5.61
CA LEU A 323 4.84 -11.15 6.21
C LEU A 323 5.18 -11.78 7.55
N LYS A 324 4.52 -11.33 8.59
CA LYS A 324 4.63 -11.93 9.91
C LYS A 324 4.07 -13.35 9.90
N ASN A 325 4.78 -14.26 10.56
CA ASN A 325 4.35 -15.66 10.67
C ASN A 325 3.03 -15.83 11.45
N ASP A 326 2.64 -14.80 12.19
CA ASP A 326 1.34 -14.76 12.82
C ASP A 326 0.21 -14.71 11.79
N GLN A 327 -0.75 -15.59 11.95
CA GLN A 327 -1.75 -15.90 10.94
C GLN A 327 -3.12 -15.30 11.25
N GLY A 328 -3.29 -14.74 12.44
CA GLY A 328 -4.57 -14.24 12.90
C GLY A 328 -4.64 -12.72 12.96
N TRP A 329 -5.82 -12.19 12.73
CA TRP A 329 -6.08 -10.75 12.82
C TRP A 329 -5.67 -10.15 14.17
N ALA A 330 -5.86 -10.90 15.28
CA ALA A 330 -5.54 -10.41 16.62
C ALA A 330 -4.03 -10.15 16.81
N ALA A 331 -3.18 -11.02 16.30
CA ALA A 331 -1.73 -10.87 16.37
C ALA A 331 -1.27 -9.73 15.44
N LEU A 332 -1.72 -9.71 14.19
CA LEU A 332 -1.40 -8.63 13.25
C LEU A 332 -1.86 -7.25 13.76
N ARG A 333 -2.97 -7.21 14.49
CA ARG A 333 -3.45 -5.99 15.15
C ARG A 333 -2.44 -5.45 16.16
N VAL A 334 -1.78 -6.32 16.92
CA VAL A 334 -0.76 -5.90 17.89
C VAL A 334 0.41 -5.25 17.17
N TYR A 335 0.91 -5.87 16.11
CA TYR A 335 1.99 -5.29 15.30
C TYR A 335 1.58 -3.94 14.68
N ALA A 336 0.40 -3.84 14.11
CA ALA A 336 -0.10 -2.60 13.53
C ALA A 336 -0.36 -1.49 14.57
N ALA A 337 -0.72 -1.85 15.81
CA ALA A 337 -0.90 -0.89 16.91
C ALA A 337 0.42 -0.39 17.48
N ALA A 338 1.42 -1.26 17.52
CA ALA A 338 2.73 -0.95 18.06
C ALA A 338 3.43 0.17 17.29
N GLY A 339 3.19 0.22 15.98
CA GLY A 339 3.77 1.23 15.11
C GLY A 339 5.29 1.15 15.00
N ALA A 340 5.86 2.06 14.24
CA ALA A 340 7.31 2.15 14.04
C ALA A 340 8.12 2.55 15.29
N THR A 341 7.46 2.72 16.43
CA THR A 341 8.08 3.20 17.67
C THR A 341 8.37 2.11 18.69
N THR A 342 7.95 0.87 18.43
CA THR A 342 8.19 -0.22 19.37
C THR A 342 9.30 -1.16 18.89
N SER A 343 9.99 -1.75 19.86
CA SER A 343 11.08 -2.69 19.63
C SER A 343 10.66 -3.90 18.79
N THR A 344 9.38 -4.29 18.79
CA THR A 344 8.90 -5.47 18.07
C THR A 344 8.90 -5.28 16.56
N GLU A 345 8.54 -4.08 16.08
CA GLU A 345 8.67 -3.75 14.66
C GLU A 345 10.08 -3.29 14.27
N LEU A 346 10.78 -2.69 15.21
CA LEU A 346 12.18 -2.32 15.05
C LEU A 346 13.11 -3.53 15.13
N SER A 347 12.66 -4.65 15.68
CA SER A 347 13.44 -5.89 15.75
C SER A 347 13.61 -6.62 14.41
N GLY A 348 12.85 -6.22 13.39
CA GLY A 348 12.98 -6.78 12.04
C GLY A 348 12.24 -8.10 11.85
N ALA A 349 12.85 -8.99 11.07
CA ALA A 349 12.29 -10.27 10.69
C ALA A 349 12.62 -11.37 11.72
N ASP A 350 11.64 -12.22 12.00
CA ASP A 350 11.84 -13.51 12.65
C ASP A 350 12.15 -14.60 11.60
N PRO A 351 12.81 -15.71 12.00
CA PRO A 351 13.18 -16.76 11.02
C PRO A 351 11.99 -17.34 10.26
N GLN A 352 10.81 -17.32 10.85
CA GLN A 352 9.56 -17.86 10.30
C GLN A 352 8.76 -16.84 9.49
N ASP A 353 9.16 -15.57 9.50
CA ASP A 353 8.52 -14.54 8.68
C ASP A 353 8.81 -14.79 7.20
N ASN A 354 7.90 -14.39 6.32
CA ASN A 354 7.97 -14.73 4.91
C ASN A 354 8.22 -13.52 4.02
N VAL A 355 8.96 -13.74 2.93
CA VAL A 355 9.02 -12.82 1.79
C VAL A 355 7.74 -12.94 0.97
N SER A 356 7.25 -11.84 0.45
CA SER A 356 6.07 -11.82 -0.44
C SER A 356 6.28 -10.89 -1.62
N CYS A 357 5.34 -10.90 -2.56
CA CYS A 357 5.30 -9.92 -3.64
C CYS A 357 5.36 -8.48 -3.10
N LEU A 358 4.64 -8.20 -1.99
CA LEU A 358 4.62 -6.87 -1.38
C LEU A 358 5.95 -6.46 -0.73
N SER A 359 6.88 -7.38 -0.49
CA SER A 359 8.23 -7.05 -0.01
C SER A 359 8.99 -6.19 -1.03
N CYS A 360 8.76 -6.46 -2.31
CA CYS A 360 9.44 -5.78 -3.41
C CYS A 360 8.52 -4.84 -4.18
N HIS A 361 7.23 -5.17 -4.32
CA HIS A 361 6.29 -4.44 -5.16
C HIS A 361 5.27 -3.62 -4.36
N ARG A 362 4.72 -2.57 -4.99
CA ARG A 362 3.51 -1.89 -4.54
C ARG A 362 2.32 -2.37 -5.36
N ALA A 363 1.15 -2.43 -4.74
CA ALA A 363 -0.01 -3.04 -5.39
C ALA A 363 -0.68 -2.15 -6.45
N HIS A 364 -0.47 -0.84 -6.44
CA HIS A 364 -1.05 0.09 -7.41
C HIS A 364 0.00 0.54 -8.42
N ALA A 365 0.89 1.43 -8.01
CA ALA A 365 2.01 1.91 -8.79
C ALA A 365 3.11 2.48 -7.90
N SER A 366 4.31 2.60 -8.42
CA SER A 366 5.47 3.17 -7.71
C SER A 366 6.28 4.08 -8.63
N GLY A 367 7.26 4.77 -8.09
CA GLY A 367 8.18 5.59 -8.87
C GLY A 367 9.21 4.80 -9.69
N PHE A 368 9.13 3.47 -9.72
CA PHE A 368 10.12 2.60 -10.37
C PHE A 368 9.46 1.53 -11.24
N PRO A 369 10.14 1.05 -12.29
CA PRO A 369 9.64 -0.02 -13.14
C PRO A 369 9.22 -1.26 -12.37
N PHE A 370 8.32 -2.02 -12.93
CA PHE A 370 7.76 -3.25 -12.34
C PHE A 370 7.11 -3.05 -10.97
N MET A 371 6.64 -1.83 -10.68
CA MET A 371 6.04 -1.46 -9.38
C MET A 371 6.99 -1.66 -8.19
N LEU A 372 8.28 -1.68 -8.40
CA LEU A 372 9.24 -1.92 -7.33
C LEU A 372 9.23 -0.78 -6.30
N ARG A 373 9.59 -1.11 -5.07
CA ARG A 373 9.70 -0.14 -3.97
C ARG A 373 11.01 0.63 -3.98
N TRP A 374 11.94 0.25 -4.87
CA TRP A 374 13.25 0.88 -5.05
C TRP A 374 13.74 0.70 -6.48
N GLN A 375 14.72 1.52 -6.86
CA GLN A 375 15.42 1.34 -8.14
C GLN A 375 16.26 0.06 -8.08
N MET A 376 16.01 -0.85 -9.01
CA MET A 376 16.69 -2.14 -9.10
C MET A 376 17.86 -2.09 -10.08
N GLU A 377 17.73 -1.33 -11.17
CA GLU A 377 18.68 -1.33 -12.27
C GLU A 377 19.92 -0.43 -12.03
N GLY A 378 19.91 0.37 -10.96
CA GLY A 378 21.06 1.15 -10.52
C GLY A 378 21.81 0.42 -9.41
N GLU A 379 23.15 0.44 -9.45
CA GLU A 379 23.96 -0.14 -8.37
C GLU A 379 23.69 0.54 -7.04
N PHE A 380 23.52 1.86 -7.06
CA PHE A 380 23.29 2.67 -5.86
C PHE A 380 21.97 3.43 -5.93
N ILE A 381 21.28 3.46 -4.79
CA ILE A 381 20.04 4.24 -4.65
C ILE A 381 20.27 5.64 -4.08
N THR A 382 21.44 5.90 -3.49
CA THR A 382 21.89 7.22 -3.00
C THR A 382 23.27 7.53 -3.56
N VAL A 383 23.61 8.81 -3.58
CA VAL A 383 24.95 9.29 -3.97
C VAL A 383 25.49 10.27 -2.92
N ALA A 384 26.79 10.61 -3.02
CA ALA A 384 27.37 11.63 -2.18
C ALA A 384 26.97 13.03 -2.66
N ASP A 385 26.55 13.89 -1.76
CA ASP A 385 26.54 15.34 -2.00
C ASP A 385 27.99 15.84 -2.01
N THR A 386 28.50 16.11 -3.19
CA THR A 386 29.87 16.62 -3.36
C THR A 386 29.98 18.12 -3.07
N LEU A 387 28.85 18.81 -2.90
CA LEU A 387 28.79 20.24 -2.63
C LEU A 387 28.74 20.56 -1.13
N ALA A 388 28.33 19.59 -0.29
CA ALA A 388 28.26 19.77 1.15
C ALA A 388 29.60 19.41 1.83
N GLU A 389 29.99 20.19 2.83
CA GLU A 389 31.08 19.81 3.73
C GLU A 389 30.68 18.51 4.47
N GLY A 390 31.49 17.45 4.32
CA GLY A 390 31.32 16.20 5.03
C GLY A 390 30.58 15.08 4.27
N TYR A 391 30.37 15.23 2.97
CA TYR A 391 29.79 14.21 2.10
C TYR A 391 28.54 13.54 2.72
N GLN A 392 27.37 14.15 2.51
CA GLN A 392 26.12 13.55 2.95
C GLN A 392 25.50 12.70 1.84
N ALA A 393 24.72 11.69 2.23
CA ALA A 393 23.91 10.95 1.29
C ALA A 393 22.73 11.78 0.81
N ILE A 394 22.54 11.84 -0.51
CA ILE A 394 21.40 12.48 -1.15
C ILE A 394 20.72 11.51 -2.12
N TRP A 395 19.45 11.76 -2.41
CA TRP A 395 18.78 11.10 -3.51
C TRP A 395 19.31 11.62 -4.84
N PRO A 396 19.71 10.76 -5.79
CA PRO A 396 20.24 11.21 -7.06
C PRO A 396 19.14 11.88 -7.90
N GLY A 397 19.42 13.05 -8.44
CA GLY A 397 18.51 13.79 -9.31
C GLY A 397 19.23 14.45 -10.50
N ILE A 398 18.51 14.63 -11.61
CA ILE A 398 19.03 15.38 -12.77
C ILE A 398 19.27 16.86 -12.42
N ASP A 399 18.62 17.34 -11.39
CA ASP A 399 18.64 18.72 -10.90
C ASP A 399 19.74 18.98 -9.85
N ASN A 400 20.35 17.93 -9.29
CA ASN A 400 21.47 18.06 -8.35
C ASN A 400 22.81 17.54 -8.89
N GLY A 401 22.89 17.25 -10.20
CA GLY A 401 24.12 16.85 -10.87
C GLY A 401 24.53 15.39 -10.65
N ALA A 402 23.64 14.56 -10.13
CA ALA A 402 23.92 13.14 -9.98
C ALA A 402 24.13 12.48 -11.37
N PRO A 403 25.00 11.46 -11.46
CA PRO A 403 25.19 10.70 -12.68
C PRO A 403 23.87 10.14 -13.25
N PRO A 404 23.69 10.18 -14.58
CA PRO A 404 22.44 9.74 -15.22
C PRO A 404 22.05 8.30 -14.91
N GLU A 405 23.01 7.41 -14.70
CA GLU A 405 22.80 6.02 -14.31
C GLU A 405 22.14 5.85 -12.94
N PHE A 406 22.27 6.84 -12.05
CA PHE A 406 21.63 6.83 -10.73
C PHE A 406 20.37 7.71 -10.70
N ALA A 407 20.39 8.89 -11.34
CA ALA A 407 19.23 9.77 -11.42
C ALA A 407 18.13 9.21 -12.31
N ARG A 408 18.48 8.50 -13.38
CA ARG A 408 17.56 7.84 -14.32
C ARG A 408 16.42 8.75 -14.77
N GLY A 409 16.76 9.99 -15.12
CA GLY A 409 15.81 10.99 -15.62
C GLY A 409 14.92 11.63 -14.57
N ARG A 410 15.03 11.26 -13.30
CA ARG A 410 14.23 11.81 -12.19
C ARG A 410 14.91 12.99 -11.56
N THR A 411 14.11 13.94 -11.08
CA THR A 411 14.58 14.96 -10.14
C THR A 411 14.80 14.37 -8.74
N GLU A 412 15.55 15.08 -7.89
CA GLU A 412 15.70 14.68 -6.49
C GLU A 412 14.35 14.56 -5.78
N LEU A 413 13.43 15.48 -6.06
CA LEU A 413 12.09 15.45 -5.51
C LEU A 413 11.32 14.18 -5.94
N GLU A 414 11.41 13.79 -7.21
CA GLU A 414 10.78 12.56 -7.70
C GLU A 414 11.39 11.32 -7.05
N GLN A 415 12.71 11.25 -6.91
CA GLN A 415 13.37 10.17 -6.18
C GLN A 415 12.95 10.12 -4.72
N ARG A 416 13.05 11.24 -4.00
CA ARG A 416 12.66 11.31 -2.59
C ARG A 416 11.21 10.86 -2.39
N THR A 417 10.31 11.31 -3.23
CA THR A 417 8.90 10.92 -3.16
C THR A 417 8.70 9.44 -3.48
N ALA A 418 9.40 8.89 -4.48
CA ALA A 418 9.39 7.47 -4.80
C ALA A 418 9.88 6.60 -3.62
N TYR A 419 10.81 7.11 -2.83
CA TYR A 419 11.27 6.51 -1.58
C TYR A 419 10.46 6.97 -0.35
N TYR A 420 9.27 7.51 -0.56
CA TYR A 420 8.29 7.82 0.50
C TYR A 420 8.83 8.79 1.55
N GLU A 421 9.46 9.86 1.08
CA GLU A 421 10.01 10.96 1.90
C GLU A 421 11.01 10.47 2.97
N ARG A 422 11.63 9.32 2.79
CA ARG A 422 12.69 8.89 3.69
C ARG A 422 13.93 9.73 3.45
N PRO A 423 14.61 10.17 4.51
CA PRO A 423 15.86 10.90 4.33
C PRO A 423 16.93 9.99 3.72
N ALA A 424 17.62 10.46 2.68
CA ALA A 424 18.69 9.71 2.04
C ALA A 424 19.79 9.31 3.04
N ALA A 425 20.07 10.19 4.02
CA ALA A 425 21.05 9.93 5.09
C ALA A 425 20.71 8.70 5.96
N ALA A 426 19.44 8.24 5.97
CA ALA A 426 19.07 7.02 6.67
C ALA A 426 19.58 5.75 5.97
N PHE A 427 20.01 5.86 4.71
CA PHE A 427 20.53 4.76 3.91
C PHE A 427 22.07 4.79 3.75
N GLY A 428 22.70 5.87 4.11
CA GLY A 428 24.13 6.06 3.89
C GLY A 428 24.47 6.52 2.48
N ILE A 429 25.75 6.86 2.30
CA ILE A 429 26.30 7.29 1.00
C ILE A 429 26.55 6.03 0.15
N TYR A 430 26.19 6.08 -1.12
CA TYR A 430 26.30 4.95 -2.05
C TYR A 430 25.64 3.69 -1.51
N GLN A 431 24.42 3.85 -0.99
CA GLN A 431 23.60 2.73 -0.58
C GLN A 431 23.30 1.82 -1.77
N ARG A 432 23.70 0.56 -1.69
CA ARG A 432 23.33 -0.43 -2.71
C ARG A 432 21.82 -0.64 -2.76
N SER A 433 21.36 -1.18 -3.87
CA SER A 433 19.97 -1.58 -4.09
C SER A 433 19.43 -2.41 -2.90
N LEU A 434 18.15 -2.23 -2.57
CA LEU A 434 17.54 -2.92 -1.43
C LEU A 434 17.38 -4.45 -1.65
N CYS A 435 17.75 -4.99 -2.82
CA CYS A 435 17.94 -6.43 -3.01
C CYS A 435 18.92 -6.99 -1.96
N ASN A 436 19.95 -6.22 -1.63
CA ASN A 436 20.96 -6.58 -0.63
C ASN A 436 20.44 -6.67 0.80
N LYS A 437 19.19 -6.26 1.02
CA LYS A 437 18.53 -6.48 2.30
C LYS A 437 18.28 -7.98 2.60
N CYS A 438 18.24 -8.80 1.58
CA CYS A 438 18.10 -10.26 1.70
C CYS A 438 19.31 -11.00 1.14
N HIS A 439 19.99 -10.42 0.17
CA HIS A 439 21.19 -10.97 -0.46
C HIS A 439 22.42 -10.25 0.11
N GLY A 440 23.36 -10.99 0.68
CA GLY A 440 24.53 -10.39 1.33
C GLY A 440 25.51 -9.72 0.37
N HIS A 441 25.47 -10.07 -0.89
CA HIS A 441 26.28 -9.51 -1.98
C HIS A 441 25.55 -9.65 -3.32
N ASP A 442 25.75 -8.69 -4.18
CA ASP A 442 25.52 -8.78 -5.61
C ASP A 442 26.85 -8.82 -6.34
#